data_1d5c598e341c1cbdcdf67d7d3229955a
#
_entry.id   1d5c598e341c1cbdcdf67d7d3229955a
#
_cell.length_a   1.000
_cell.length_b   1.000
_cell.length_c   1.000
_cell.angle_alpha   90.00
_cell.angle_beta   90.00
_cell.angle_gamma   90.00
#
_symmetry.space_group_name_H-M   'P 1'
#
loop_
_entity.id
_entity.type
_entity.pdbx_description
1 polymer ?
#
loop_
_entity_poly.entity_id
_entity_poly.type
_entity_poly.pdbx_seq_one_letter_code
_entity_poly.pdbx_strand_id
1 'polypeptide(L)'
;LSGGMLQRIAMALILGTKPKYVLADEPTSALDEANRDLLLELLREYQKNAAILFISHDTEAMKALCSITHVMEHGEIIETQATEQLFIHPQQPWTKRFAEAACHREEVNWKWTALN
;
A
#
# COMPACT_ATOMS: atom_id res chain seq x y z
N LEU A 1 -11.05 7.14 21.83
CA LEU A 1 -10.30 6.32 20.87
C LEU A 1 -9.96 7.16 19.64
N SER A 2 -8.70 7.12 19.18
CA SER A 2 -8.31 7.72 17.90
C SER A 2 -8.90 6.94 16.72
N GLY A 3 -9.04 7.59 15.55
CA GLY A 3 -9.46 6.93 14.32
C GLY A 3 -8.54 5.75 13.93
N GLY A 4 -7.24 5.89 14.16
CA GLY A 4 -6.26 4.83 13.94
C GLY A 4 -6.46 3.63 14.86
N MET A 5 -6.80 3.86 16.12
CA MET A 5 -7.10 2.77 17.07
C MET A 5 -8.37 2.02 16.67
N LEU A 6 -9.42 2.73 16.27
CA LEU A 6 -10.67 2.11 15.77
C LEU A 6 -10.41 1.25 14.52
N GLN A 7 -9.60 1.75 13.59
CA GLN A 7 -9.25 1.02 12.38
C GLN A 7 -8.44 -0.25 12.69
N ARG A 8 -7.50 -0.21 13.62
CA ARG A 8 -6.75 -1.37 14.08
C ARG A 8 -7.63 -2.41 14.76
N ILE A 9 -8.55 -1.97 15.61
CA ILE A 9 -9.53 -2.87 16.28
C ILE A 9 -10.41 -3.53 15.23
N ALA A 10 -10.96 -2.79 14.27
CA ALA A 10 -11.76 -3.32 13.19
C ALA A 10 -10.97 -4.35 12.36
N MET A 11 -9.73 -4.06 12.02
CA MET A 11 -8.85 -4.99 11.30
C MET A 11 -8.60 -6.26 12.11
N ALA A 12 -8.30 -6.14 13.39
CA ALA A 12 -8.07 -7.27 14.28
C ALA A 12 -9.32 -8.17 14.38
N LEU A 13 -10.51 -7.59 14.46
CA LEU A 13 -11.79 -8.33 14.48
C LEU A 13 -12.02 -9.09 13.17
N ILE A 14 -11.78 -8.45 12.04
CA ILE A 14 -11.91 -9.08 10.71
C ILE A 14 -10.91 -10.23 10.56
N LEU A 15 -9.65 -10.00 10.84
CA LEU A 15 -8.60 -11.03 10.73
C LEU A 15 -8.78 -12.15 11.75
N GLY A 16 -9.40 -11.86 12.89
CA GLY A 16 -9.77 -12.86 13.90
C GLY A 16 -10.76 -13.91 13.40
N THR A 17 -11.54 -13.60 12.37
CA THR A 17 -12.42 -14.59 11.70
C THR A 17 -11.65 -15.53 10.75
N LYS A 18 -10.37 -15.29 10.55
CA LYS A 18 -9.47 -16.05 9.67
C LYS A 18 -9.96 -16.16 8.22
N PRO A 19 -10.30 -15.04 7.56
CA PRO A 19 -10.71 -15.08 6.15
C PRO A 19 -9.55 -15.53 5.27
N LYS A 20 -9.85 -16.24 4.19
CA LYS A 20 -8.88 -16.65 3.17
C LYS A 20 -8.59 -15.52 2.17
N TYR A 21 -9.51 -14.58 2.05
CA TYR A 21 -9.44 -13.45 1.14
C TYR A 21 -9.76 -12.18 1.91
N VAL A 22 -8.90 -11.18 1.78
CA VAL A 22 -9.06 -9.86 2.42
C VAL A 22 -9.07 -8.79 1.35
N LEU A 23 -10.09 -7.94 1.37
CA LEU A 23 -10.15 -6.72 0.56
C LEU A 23 -9.85 -5.54 1.47
N ALA A 24 -8.73 -4.89 1.25
CA ALA A 24 -8.29 -3.72 2.00
C ALA A 24 -8.34 -2.48 1.08
N ASP A 25 -9.35 -1.64 1.28
CA ASP A 25 -9.57 -0.42 0.50
C ASP A 25 -9.08 0.79 1.29
N GLU A 26 -8.00 1.42 0.80
CA GLU A 26 -7.33 2.57 1.43
C GLU A 26 -7.09 2.40 2.95
N PRO A 27 -6.55 1.26 3.41
CA PRO A 27 -6.48 0.96 4.85
C PRO A 27 -5.49 1.84 5.62
N THR A 28 -4.58 2.51 4.93
CA THR A 28 -3.54 3.36 5.54
C THR A 28 -3.87 4.85 5.53
N SER A 29 -4.92 5.28 4.85
CA SER A 29 -5.21 6.69 4.53
C SER A 29 -5.43 7.59 5.75
N ALA A 30 -5.95 7.05 6.85
CA ALA A 30 -6.26 7.79 8.07
C ALA A 30 -5.26 7.53 9.22
N LEU A 31 -4.16 6.84 8.94
CA LEU A 31 -3.19 6.43 9.95
C LEU A 31 -1.97 7.35 9.97
N ASP A 32 -1.44 7.61 11.18
CA ASP A 32 -0.10 8.13 11.34
C ASP A 32 0.95 7.08 10.95
N GLU A 33 2.20 7.46 10.84
CA GLU A 33 3.28 6.60 10.39
C GLU A 33 3.43 5.34 11.25
N ALA A 34 3.41 5.48 12.57
CA ALA A 34 3.57 4.36 13.50
C ALA A 34 2.42 3.35 13.39
N ASN A 35 1.18 3.82 13.31
CA ASN A 35 0.01 2.96 13.15
C ASN A 35 -0.05 2.33 11.74
N ARG A 36 0.39 3.07 10.72
CA ARG A 36 0.54 2.55 9.36
C ARG A 36 1.50 1.38 9.32
N ASP A 37 2.68 1.53 9.88
CA ASP A 37 3.70 0.48 9.91
C ASP A 37 3.22 -0.77 10.64
N LEU A 38 2.54 -0.61 11.76
CA LEU A 38 1.93 -1.73 12.50
C LEU A 38 0.87 -2.45 11.67
N LEU A 39 0.03 -1.72 10.95
CA LEU A 39 -0.98 -2.30 10.07
C LEU A 39 -0.35 -3.08 8.91
N LEU A 40 0.67 -2.51 8.28
CA LEU A 40 1.37 -3.18 7.17
C LEU A 40 2.07 -4.45 7.65
N GLU A 41 2.66 -4.44 8.83
CA GLU A 41 3.29 -5.61 9.43
C GLU A 41 2.26 -6.71 9.72
N LEU A 42 1.11 -6.34 10.25
CA LEU A 42 0.00 -7.26 10.49
C LEU A 42 -0.50 -7.89 9.18
N LEU A 43 -0.70 -7.10 8.14
CA LEU A 43 -1.14 -7.58 6.83
C LEU A 43 -0.06 -8.46 6.18
N ARG A 44 1.21 -8.10 6.31
CA ARG A 44 2.32 -8.92 5.81
C ARG A 44 2.36 -10.29 6.46
N GLU A 45 2.15 -10.36 7.75
CA GLU A 45 2.09 -11.63 8.48
C GLU A 45 0.86 -12.44 8.05
N TYR A 46 -0.28 -11.77 7.91
CA TYR A 46 -1.52 -12.42 7.53
C TYR A 46 -1.49 -12.99 6.10
N GLN A 47 -0.84 -12.31 5.15
CA GLN A 47 -0.78 -12.74 3.75
C GLN A 47 -0.03 -14.06 3.53
N LYS A 48 0.70 -14.55 4.50
CA LYS A 48 1.34 -15.88 4.42
C LYS A 48 0.33 -17.00 4.27
N ASN A 49 -0.89 -16.80 4.76
CA ASN A 49 -1.96 -17.81 4.77
C ASN A 49 -3.24 -17.36 4.06
N ALA A 50 -3.25 -16.18 3.45
CA ALA A 50 -4.43 -15.60 2.80
C ALA A 50 -4.03 -14.74 1.61
N ALA A 51 -4.95 -14.54 0.68
CA ALA A 51 -4.79 -13.58 -0.40
C ALA A 51 -5.33 -12.21 0.03
N ILE A 52 -4.57 -11.16 -0.22
CA ILE A 52 -4.97 -9.79 0.09
C ILE A 52 -5.04 -8.98 -1.21
N LEU A 53 -6.21 -8.40 -1.49
CA LEU A 53 -6.35 -7.36 -2.50
C LEU A 53 -6.28 -6.01 -1.79
N PHE A 54 -5.20 -5.29 -2.06
CA PHE A 54 -4.86 -4.02 -1.43
C PHE A 54 -5.10 -2.88 -2.42
N ILE A 55 -6.03 -1.99 -2.11
CA ILE A 55 -6.35 -0.82 -2.94
C ILE A 55 -5.79 0.40 -2.22
N SER A 56 -4.86 1.11 -2.86
CA SER A 56 -4.21 2.26 -2.24
C SER A 56 -3.48 3.11 -3.28
N HIS A 57 -3.16 4.35 -2.92
CA HIS A 57 -2.19 5.20 -3.60
C HIS A 57 -0.89 5.36 -2.78
N ASP A 58 -0.77 4.63 -1.68
CA ASP A 58 0.43 4.59 -0.82
C ASP A 58 1.49 3.69 -1.45
N THR A 59 2.44 4.30 -2.14
CA THR A 59 3.49 3.58 -2.89
C THR A 59 4.44 2.80 -2.00
N GLU A 60 4.75 3.31 -0.80
CA GLU A 60 5.59 2.60 0.17
C GLU A 60 4.89 1.33 0.67
N ALA A 61 3.59 1.43 0.96
CA ALA A 61 2.78 0.29 1.37
C ALA A 61 2.70 -0.76 0.26
N MET A 62 2.49 -0.35 -0.99
CA MET A 62 2.49 -1.26 -2.14
C MET A 62 3.81 -2.02 -2.26
N LYS A 63 4.94 -1.32 -2.21
CA LYS A 63 6.27 -1.92 -2.29
C LYS A 63 6.54 -2.89 -1.14
N ALA A 64 6.04 -2.57 0.05
CA ALA A 64 6.25 -3.39 1.23
C ALA A 64 5.40 -4.66 1.26
N LEU A 65 4.19 -4.62 0.71
CA LEU A 65 3.17 -5.65 0.88
C LEU A 65 2.83 -6.42 -0.40
N CYS A 66 2.80 -5.74 -1.55
CA CYS A 66 2.24 -6.29 -2.78
C CYS A 66 3.32 -6.88 -3.70
N SER A 67 3.13 -8.11 -4.15
CA SER A 67 4.00 -8.74 -5.15
C SER A 67 3.65 -8.35 -6.59
N ILE A 68 2.37 -8.12 -6.86
CA ILE A 68 1.83 -7.72 -8.16
C ILE A 68 1.00 -6.45 -7.96
N THR A 69 1.13 -5.51 -8.89
CA THR A 69 0.33 -4.28 -8.91
C THR A 69 -0.42 -4.15 -10.22
N HIS A 70 -1.70 -3.82 -10.11
CA HIS A 70 -2.59 -3.46 -11.21
C HIS A 70 -2.83 -1.96 -11.17
N VAL A 71 -2.59 -1.28 -12.28
CA VAL A 71 -2.87 0.15 -12.42
C VAL A 71 -4.21 0.32 -13.09
N MET A 72 -5.09 1.13 -12.49
CA MET A 72 -6.40 1.44 -13.03
C MET A 72 -6.49 2.91 -13.46
N GLU A 73 -7.09 3.14 -14.61
CA GLU A 73 -7.44 4.45 -15.11
C GLU A 73 -8.83 4.37 -15.74
N HIS A 74 -9.72 5.31 -15.39
CA HIS A 74 -11.10 5.37 -15.92
C HIS A 74 -11.87 4.05 -15.82
N GLY A 75 -11.67 3.29 -14.73
CA GLY A 75 -12.38 2.03 -14.50
C GLY A 75 -11.78 0.82 -15.22
N GLU A 76 -10.67 0.98 -15.92
CA GLU A 76 -10.01 -0.09 -16.66
C GLU A 76 -8.61 -0.36 -16.08
N ILE A 77 -8.20 -1.62 -16.08
CA ILE A 77 -6.83 -2.00 -15.77
C ILE A 77 -5.98 -1.75 -17.01
N ILE A 78 -5.07 -0.78 -16.93
CA ILE A 78 -4.21 -0.36 -18.05
C ILE A 78 -2.83 -1.00 -18.03
N GLU A 79 -2.39 -1.47 -16.87
CA GLU A 79 -1.07 -2.08 -16.69
C GLU A 79 -1.08 -3.07 -15.52
N THR A 80 -0.40 -4.19 -15.67
CA THR A 80 -0.19 -5.19 -14.63
C THR A 80 1.26 -5.64 -14.67
N GLN A 81 1.98 -5.48 -13.56
CA GLN A 81 3.37 -5.92 -13.44
C GLN A 81 3.68 -6.40 -12.01
N ALA A 82 4.79 -7.11 -11.85
CA ALA A 82 5.42 -7.25 -10.54
C ALA A 82 5.67 -5.84 -9.97
N THR A 83 5.34 -5.64 -8.70
CA THR A 83 5.36 -4.30 -8.08
C THR A 83 6.71 -3.60 -8.24
N GLU A 84 7.80 -4.32 -8.03
CA GLU A 84 9.15 -3.79 -8.19
C GLU A 84 9.40 -3.31 -9.63
N GLN A 85 8.99 -4.06 -10.62
CA GLN A 85 9.15 -3.71 -12.03
C GLN A 85 8.26 -2.55 -12.46
N LEU A 86 7.09 -2.41 -11.88
CA LEU A 86 6.17 -1.32 -12.18
C LEU A 86 6.80 0.05 -11.87
N PHE A 87 7.56 0.15 -10.79
CA PHE A 87 8.23 1.40 -10.41
C PHE A 87 9.53 1.64 -11.17
N ILE A 88 10.23 0.59 -11.62
CA ILE A 88 11.49 0.69 -12.36
C ILE A 88 11.24 0.89 -13.87
N HIS A 89 10.31 0.12 -14.43
CA HIS A 89 10.00 0.10 -15.86
C HIS A 89 8.50 0.27 -16.12
N PRO A 90 7.88 1.41 -15.74
CA PRO A 90 6.48 1.68 -16.05
C PRO A 90 6.26 1.78 -17.55
N GLN A 91 5.17 1.18 -18.06
CA GLN A 91 4.88 1.12 -19.49
C GLN A 91 3.91 2.20 -19.95
N GLN A 92 2.85 2.46 -19.17
CA GLN A 92 1.81 3.39 -19.55
C GLN A 92 2.15 4.83 -19.12
N PRO A 93 1.73 5.86 -19.86
CA PRO A 93 2.03 7.25 -19.51
C PRO A 93 1.57 7.65 -18.11
N TRP A 94 0.39 7.18 -17.70
CA TRP A 94 -0.12 7.45 -16.36
C TRP A 94 0.75 6.80 -15.28
N THR A 95 1.16 5.55 -15.52
CA THR A 95 2.04 4.81 -14.60
C THR A 95 3.41 5.46 -14.47
N LYS A 96 3.95 5.97 -15.57
CA LYS A 96 5.22 6.72 -15.56
C LYS A 96 5.13 7.96 -14.67
N ARG A 97 4.07 8.75 -14.81
CA ARG A 97 3.83 9.95 -13.97
C ARG A 97 3.68 9.57 -12.49
N PHE A 98 2.94 8.50 -12.22
CA PHE A 98 2.74 7.99 -10.86
C PHE A 98 4.05 7.53 -10.22
N ALA A 99 4.87 6.76 -10.94
CA ALA A 99 6.16 6.28 -10.48
C ALA A 99 7.16 7.43 -10.25
N GLU A 100 7.19 8.41 -11.12
CA GLU A 100 8.01 9.62 -10.97
C GLU A 100 7.60 10.44 -9.74
N ALA A 101 6.31 10.62 -9.52
CA ALA A 101 5.80 11.34 -8.34
C ALA A 101 6.14 10.60 -7.03
N ALA A 102 6.13 9.27 -7.05
CA ALA A 102 6.54 8.44 -5.90
C ALA A 102 8.04 8.61 -5.59
N CYS A 103 8.90 8.53 -6.61
CA CYS A 103 10.34 8.77 -6.48
C CYS A 103 10.64 10.16 -5.90
N HIS A 104 9.94 11.18 -6.36
CA HIS A 104 10.15 12.57 -5.89
C HIS A 104 9.75 12.73 -4.42
N ARG A 105 8.73 12.03 -3.95
CA ARG A 105 8.34 12.04 -2.52
C ARG A 105 9.39 11.35 -1.64
N GLU A 106 9.98 10.27 -2.09
CA GLU A 106 11.06 9.58 -1.38
C GLU A 106 12.30 10.47 -1.25
N GLU A 107 12.70 11.18 -2.31
CA GLU A 107 13.81 12.13 -2.28
C GLU A 107 13.57 13.31 -1.35
N VAL A 108 12.35 13.86 -1.31
CA VAL A 108 11.99 14.96 -0.40
C VAL A 108 12.01 14.48 1.04
N ASN A 109 11.46 13.31 1.34
CA ASN A 109 11.49 12.73 2.68
C ASN A 109 12.93 12.46 3.15
N TRP A 110 13.80 11.97 2.26
CA TRP A 110 15.19 11.75 2.58
C TRP A 110 15.91 13.06 2.92
N LYS A 111 15.71 14.12 2.14
CA LYS A 111 16.30 15.46 2.40
C LYS A 111 15.81 16.04 3.72
N TRP A 112 14.53 15.87 4.06
CA TRP A 112 13.97 16.32 5.32
C TRP A 112 14.58 15.59 6.53
N THR A 113 14.75 14.30 6.44
CA THR A 113 15.36 13.47 7.49
C THR A 113 16.86 13.80 7.66
N ALA A 114 17.56 14.09 6.57
CA ALA A 114 18.99 14.46 6.61
C ALA A 114 19.24 15.88 7.15
N LEU A 115 18.23 16.79 7.07
CA LEU A 115 18.35 18.19 7.55
C LEU A 115 17.88 18.38 8.99
N ASN A 116 17.18 17.43 9.55
CA ASN A 116 16.69 17.42 10.92
C ASN A 116 17.33 16.33 11.76
#